data_ecd1e22984975a79df938b8f0946c193
#
_entry.id   ecd1e22984975a79df938b8f0946c193
#
_cell.length_a   1.000
_cell.length_b   1.000
_cell.length_c   1.000
_cell.angle_alpha   90.00
_cell.angle_beta   90.00
_cell.angle_gamma   90.00
#
_symmetry.space_group_name_H-M   'P 1'
#
loop_
_entity.id
_entity.type
_entity.pdbx_description
1 polymer ?
#
loop_
_entity_poly.entity_id
_entity_poly.type
_entity_poly.pdbx_seq_one_letter_code
_entity_poly.pdbx_strand_id
1 'polypeptide(L)'
;TIADEGETIKIGAMSRHVSVAESPVVKKAIPALASLAEGIGDRQVRNRGTLGGSVANNDPSACYPSAVLALKATIHSNIRSIAADDFFTGMFETALEDDEIIESISFSKPTKANYVKFPNPASRYAMVGVFVAQFGDEVRVAVTGAGEGGVFRHQEMESVLSSNFSADSLSSVNIDSDGLMSDLHASAEYRANLIKEMTKRAVV
;
A
#
# COMPACT_ATOMS: atom_id res chain seq x y z
N THR A 1 -9.11 1.42 -17.82
CA THR A 1 -8.44 2.64 -18.29
C THR A 1 -7.44 3.12 -17.24
N ILE A 2 -6.30 3.68 -17.69
CA ILE A 2 -5.29 4.33 -16.83
C ILE A 2 -5.06 5.71 -17.43
N ALA A 3 -5.32 6.76 -16.66
CA ALA A 3 -5.26 8.14 -17.12
C ALA A 3 -4.45 9.02 -16.17
N ASP A 4 -3.67 9.93 -16.73
CA ASP A 4 -3.00 11.01 -16.00
C ASP A 4 -3.96 12.21 -15.96
N GLU A 5 -4.37 12.62 -14.75
CA GLU A 5 -5.30 13.72 -14.51
C GLU A 5 -4.62 14.96 -13.88
N GLY A 6 -3.32 15.13 -14.14
CA GLY A 6 -2.53 16.24 -13.60
C GLY A 6 -1.93 15.89 -12.24
N GLU A 7 -2.59 16.24 -11.14
CA GLU A 7 -2.11 15.96 -9.78
C GLU A 7 -2.34 14.50 -9.34
N THR A 8 -3.17 13.77 -10.08
CA THR A 8 -3.50 12.37 -9.78
C THR A 8 -3.32 11.47 -10.99
N ILE A 9 -3.23 10.16 -10.73
CA ILE A 9 -3.43 9.11 -11.74
C ILE A 9 -4.70 8.36 -11.39
N LYS A 10 -5.63 8.30 -12.32
CA LYS A 10 -6.86 7.51 -12.20
C LYS A 10 -6.70 6.16 -12.89
N ILE A 11 -6.96 5.09 -12.14
CA ILE A 11 -6.85 3.70 -12.61
C ILE A 11 -8.20 3.02 -12.44
N GLY A 12 -8.77 2.51 -13.53
CA GLY A 12 -10.02 1.75 -13.49
C GLY A 12 -9.87 0.46 -12.68
N ALA A 13 -10.90 0.11 -11.90
CA ALA A 13 -10.89 -1.03 -10.98
C ALA A 13 -10.55 -2.37 -11.65
N MET A 14 -10.99 -2.57 -12.91
CA MET A 14 -10.73 -3.79 -13.68
C MET A 14 -9.33 -3.84 -14.32
N SER A 15 -8.46 -2.83 -14.05
CA SER A 15 -7.06 -2.88 -14.52
C SER A 15 -6.34 -4.04 -13.87
N ARG A 16 -5.80 -4.94 -14.69
CA ARG A 16 -5.03 -6.10 -14.20
C ARG A 16 -3.72 -5.63 -13.58
N HIS A 17 -3.17 -6.40 -12.64
CA HIS A 17 -1.89 -6.06 -12.02
C HIS A 17 -0.79 -5.87 -13.06
N VAL A 18 -0.74 -6.73 -14.10
CA VAL A 18 0.21 -6.58 -15.21
C VAL A 18 0.03 -5.25 -15.95
N SER A 19 -1.21 -4.81 -16.15
CA SER A 19 -1.51 -3.55 -16.85
C SER A 19 -1.05 -2.34 -16.05
N VAL A 20 -1.16 -2.38 -14.72
CA VAL A 20 -0.64 -1.34 -13.82
C VAL A 20 0.88 -1.36 -13.82
N ALA A 21 1.49 -2.54 -13.70
CA ALA A 21 2.95 -2.72 -13.67
C ALA A 21 3.64 -2.24 -14.96
N GLU A 22 3.03 -2.51 -16.13
CA GLU A 22 3.61 -2.19 -17.41
C GLU A 22 3.21 -0.81 -17.97
N SER A 23 2.25 -0.13 -17.35
CA SER A 23 1.73 1.16 -17.81
C SER A 23 2.83 2.23 -17.88
N PRO A 24 3.08 2.85 -19.04
CA PRO A 24 4.00 3.98 -19.15
C PRO A 24 3.55 5.20 -18.31
N VAL A 25 2.24 5.39 -18.15
CA VAL A 25 1.65 6.47 -17.35
C VAL A 25 2.01 6.26 -15.87
N VAL A 26 1.77 5.06 -15.34
CA VAL A 26 2.09 4.74 -13.93
C VAL A 26 3.59 4.78 -13.69
N LYS A 27 4.39 4.17 -14.57
CA LYS A 27 5.87 4.17 -14.46
C LYS A 27 6.47 5.58 -14.45
N LYS A 28 5.89 6.50 -15.23
CA LYS A 28 6.36 7.89 -15.29
C LYS A 28 5.99 8.68 -14.03
N ALA A 29 4.78 8.52 -13.53
CA ALA A 29 4.25 9.39 -12.49
C ALA A 29 4.40 8.80 -11.07
N ILE A 30 4.24 7.50 -10.89
CA ILE A 30 4.39 6.80 -9.59
C ILE A 30 5.12 5.46 -9.83
N PRO A 31 6.44 5.48 -10.09
CA PRO A 31 7.21 4.24 -10.35
C PRO A 31 7.06 3.18 -9.26
N ALA A 32 6.94 3.60 -8.01
CA ALA A 32 6.73 2.72 -6.85
C ALA A 32 5.44 1.90 -6.95
N LEU A 33 4.36 2.47 -7.52
CA LEU A 33 3.09 1.76 -7.73
C LEU A 33 3.22 0.69 -8.84
N ALA A 34 3.96 0.99 -9.90
CA ALA A 34 4.26 0.03 -10.95
C ALA A 34 5.10 -1.14 -10.40
N SER A 35 6.14 -0.85 -9.62
CA SER A 35 7.00 -1.83 -8.98
C SER A 35 6.24 -2.69 -7.95
N LEU A 36 5.36 -2.08 -7.16
CA LEU A 36 4.45 -2.81 -6.26
C LEU A 36 3.62 -3.83 -7.06
N ALA A 37 2.97 -3.38 -8.15
CA ALA A 37 2.11 -4.23 -8.97
C ALA A 37 2.89 -5.39 -9.61
N GLU A 38 4.12 -5.15 -10.07
CA GLU A 38 5.02 -6.17 -10.61
C GLU A 38 5.40 -7.22 -9.57
N GLY A 39 5.51 -6.83 -8.30
CA GLY A 39 5.82 -7.72 -7.18
C GLY A 39 4.65 -8.57 -6.68
N ILE A 40 3.43 -8.45 -7.23
CA ILE A 40 2.26 -9.24 -6.80
C ILE A 40 2.30 -10.63 -7.41
N GLY A 41 2.29 -11.66 -6.54
CA GLY A 41 2.16 -13.06 -6.96
C GLY A 41 3.14 -13.47 -8.06
N ASP A 42 2.68 -14.33 -8.93
CA ASP A 42 3.37 -14.73 -10.15
C ASP A 42 2.74 -14.07 -11.41
N ARG A 43 3.26 -14.42 -12.58
CA ARG A 43 2.76 -13.89 -13.85
C ARG A 43 1.29 -14.27 -14.13
N GLN A 44 0.84 -15.44 -13.68
CA GLN A 44 -0.54 -15.89 -13.89
C GLN A 44 -1.50 -15.08 -13.01
N VAL A 45 -1.13 -14.87 -11.75
CA VAL A 45 -1.87 -14.01 -10.82
C VAL A 45 -1.98 -12.59 -11.37
N ARG A 46 -0.88 -12.00 -11.83
CA ARG A 46 -0.90 -10.64 -12.39
C ARG A 46 -1.75 -10.49 -13.66
N ASN A 47 -1.88 -11.54 -14.45
CA ASN A 47 -2.73 -11.54 -15.65
C ASN A 47 -4.22 -11.71 -15.36
N ARG A 48 -4.61 -12.10 -14.13
CA ARG A 48 -6.01 -12.31 -13.72
C ARG A 48 -6.48 -11.31 -12.68
N GLY A 49 -5.71 -11.11 -11.62
CA GLY A 49 -6.05 -10.20 -10.54
C GLY A 49 -6.12 -8.74 -10.99
N THR A 50 -7.02 -7.98 -10.38
CA THR A 50 -7.28 -6.58 -10.70
C THR A 50 -7.03 -5.67 -9.50
N LEU A 51 -6.77 -4.38 -9.77
CA LEU A 51 -6.60 -3.37 -8.73
C LEU A 51 -7.82 -3.30 -7.81
N GLY A 52 -9.01 -3.08 -8.40
CA GLY A 52 -10.24 -2.94 -7.61
C GLY A 52 -10.60 -4.20 -6.85
N GLY A 53 -10.42 -5.39 -7.44
CA GLY A 53 -10.65 -6.66 -6.75
C GLY A 53 -9.74 -6.85 -5.53
N SER A 54 -8.45 -6.48 -5.64
CA SER A 54 -7.52 -6.54 -4.52
C SER A 54 -7.89 -5.56 -3.40
N VAL A 55 -8.28 -4.34 -3.76
CA VAL A 55 -8.63 -3.28 -2.80
C VAL A 55 -9.97 -3.57 -2.11
N ALA A 56 -10.98 -4.03 -2.86
CA ALA A 56 -12.28 -4.42 -2.30
C ALA A 56 -12.19 -5.64 -1.37
N ASN A 57 -11.34 -6.63 -1.72
CA ASN A 57 -11.14 -7.82 -0.88
C ASN A 57 -10.41 -7.51 0.43
N ASN A 58 -9.58 -6.48 0.45
CA ASN A 58 -8.81 -6.04 1.62
C ASN A 58 -8.14 -7.18 2.39
N ASP A 59 -7.49 -8.11 1.68
CA ASP A 59 -6.65 -9.13 2.32
C ASP A 59 -5.52 -8.43 3.11
N PRO A 60 -5.31 -8.76 4.40
CA PRO A 60 -4.30 -8.10 5.23
C PRO A 60 -2.88 -8.21 4.69
N SER A 61 -2.59 -9.19 3.83
CA SER A 61 -1.28 -9.38 3.19
C SER A 61 -1.21 -8.87 1.74
N ALA A 62 -2.28 -8.23 1.24
CA ALA A 62 -2.31 -7.63 -0.09
C ALA A 62 -1.42 -6.37 -0.16
N CYS A 63 -0.77 -6.16 -1.31
CA CYS A 63 0.15 -5.04 -1.48
C CYS A 63 -0.57 -3.70 -1.72
N TYR A 64 -1.62 -3.67 -2.54
CA TYR A 64 -2.29 -2.41 -2.92
C TYR A 64 -2.86 -1.59 -1.77
N PRO A 65 -3.44 -2.15 -0.70
CA PRO A 65 -3.95 -1.34 0.40
C PRO A 65 -2.92 -0.36 0.99
N SER A 66 -1.64 -0.76 1.07
CA SER A 66 -0.58 0.15 1.52
C SER A 66 -0.34 1.32 0.55
N ALA A 67 -0.39 1.06 -0.75
CA ALA A 67 -0.29 2.13 -1.75
C ALA A 67 -1.50 3.07 -1.72
N VAL A 68 -2.71 2.52 -1.52
CA VAL A 68 -3.96 3.29 -1.42
C VAL A 68 -3.88 4.28 -0.26
N LEU A 69 -3.45 3.83 0.93
CA LEU A 69 -3.28 4.70 2.10
C LEU A 69 -2.13 5.71 1.91
N ALA A 70 -0.95 5.24 1.52
CA ALA A 70 0.23 6.09 1.44
C ALA A 70 0.11 7.16 0.35
N LEU A 71 -0.53 6.86 -0.78
CA LEU A 71 -0.71 7.78 -1.90
C LEU A 71 -1.96 8.67 -1.80
N LYS A 72 -2.59 8.76 -0.61
CA LYS A 72 -3.79 9.59 -0.39
C LYS A 72 -4.86 9.32 -1.45
N ALA A 73 -5.10 8.05 -1.75
CA ALA A 73 -5.99 7.70 -2.84
C ALA A 73 -7.45 8.04 -2.52
N THR A 74 -8.22 8.25 -3.59
CA THR A 74 -9.68 8.32 -3.53
C THR A 74 -10.25 7.12 -4.28
N ILE A 75 -11.08 6.34 -3.61
CA ILE A 75 -11.81 5.21 -4.17
C ILE A 75 -13.13 5.72 -4.71
N HIS A 76 -13.36 5.57 -6.01
CA HIS A 76 -14.61 5.93 -6.67
C HIS A 76 -15.43 4.68 -6.87
N SER A 77 -16.58 4.63 -6.21
CA SER A 77 -17.57 3.58 -6.40
C SER A 77 -18.68 4.04 -7.37
N ASN A 78 -19.63 3.14 -7.64
CA ASN A 78 -20.82 3.46 -8.45
C ASN A 78 -21.75 4.48 -7.79
N ILE A 79 -21.62 4.78 -6.49
CA ILE A 79 -22.51 5.69 -5.76
C ILE A 79 -21.81 6.85 -5.05
N ARG A 80 -20.52 6.75 -4.73
CA ARG A 80 -19.77 7.79 -3.99
C ARG A 80 -18.27 7.72 -4.20
N SER A 81 -17.56 8.71 -3.66
CA SER A 81 -16.10 8.70 -3.52
C SER A 81 -15.73 8.61 -2.05
N ILE A 82 -14.78 7.74 -1.71
CA ILE A 82 -14.34 7.46 -0.35
C ILE A 82 -12.84 7.75 -0.28
N ALA A 83 -12.41 8.51 0.73
CA ALA A 83 -10.99 8.72 0.97
C ALA A 83 -10.33 7.42 1.46
N ALA A 84 -9.06 7.20 1.11
CA ALA A 84 -8.33 6.01 1.52
C ALA A 84 -8.30 5.80 3.03
N ASP A 85 -8.17 6.90 3.80
CA ASP A 85 -8.10 6.85 5.26
C ASP A 85 -9.43 6.37 5.91
N ASP A 86 -10.55 6.45 5.18
CA ASP A 86 -11.89 6.03 5.63
C ASP A 86 -12.34 4.70 4.98
N PHE A 87 -11.51 4.11 4.11
CA PHE A 87 -11.95 2.98 3.27
C PHE A 87 -11.74 1.61 3.93
N PHE A 88 -10.60 1.38 4.59
CA PHE A 88 -10.27 0.09 5.20
C PHE A 88 -10.73 0.07 6.65
N THR A 89 -11.75 -0.74 6.97
CA THR A 89 -12.43 -0.75 8.27
C THR A 89 -12.03 -1.92 9.16
N GLY A 90 -11.37 -2.93 8.60
CA GLY A 90 -10.92 -4.12 9.32
C GLY A 90 -10.33 -5.16 8.37
N MET A 91 -9.95 -6.31 8.91
CA MET A 91 -9.43 -7.43 8.12
C MET A 91 -10.53 -7.98 7.21
N PHE A 92 -10.31 -7.98 5.89
CA PHE A 92 -11.31 -8.32 4.86
C PHE A 92 -12.58 -7.44 4.90
N GLU A 93 -12.51 -6.28 5.55
CA GLU A 93 -13.62 -5.36 5.67
C GLU A 93 -13.28 -3.99 5.07
N THR A 94 -14.22 -3.39 4.37
CA THR A 94 -14.12 -2.08 3.76
C THR A 94 -15.40 -1.27 4.01
N ALA A 95 -15.36 0.03 3.72
CA ALA A 95 -16.53 0.90 3.82
C ALA A 95 -17.54 0.74 2.66
N LEU A 96 -17.36 -0.24 1.77
CA LEU A 96 -18.32 -0.53 0.70
C LEU A 96 -19.60 -1.11 1.27
N GLU A 97 -20.75 -0.67 0.76
CA GLU A 97 -22.06 -1.25 1.02
C GLU A 97 -22.28 -2.52 0.17
N ASP A 98 -23.31 -3.33 0.48
CA ASP A 98 -23.57 -4.62 -0.18
C ASP A 98 -23.72 -4.53 -1.71
N ASP A 99 -24.26 -3.44 -2.22
CA ASP A 99 -24.49 -3.17 -3.65
C ASP A 99 -23.49 -2.16 -4.24
N GLU A 100 -22.43 -1.85 -3.50
CA GLU A 100 -21.41 -0.87 -3.89
C GLU A 100 -20.19 -1.57 -4.54
N ILE A 101 -19.80 -1.10 -5.72
CA ILE A 101 -18.63 -1.62 -6.45
C ILE A 101 -17.62 -0.51 -6.75
N ILE A 102 -16.34 -0.84 -6.68
CA ILE A 102 -15.28 0.10 -7.10
C ILE A 102 -15.26 0.20 -8.62
N GLU A 103 -15.35 1.42 -9.14
CA GLU A 103 -15.20 1.72 -10.57
C GLU A 103 -13.77 2.13 -10.92
N SER A 104 -13.13 2.93 -10.05
CA SER A 104 -11.77 3.43 -10.25
C SER A 104 -11.14 3.89 -8.94
N ILE A 105 -9.82 4.08 -8.95
CA ILE A 105 -9.06 4.63 -7.85
C ILE A 105 -8.15 5.73 -8.39
N SER A 106 -8.20 6.92 -7.79
CA SER A 106 -7.31 8.04 -8.08
C SER A 106 -6.21 8.09 -7.04
N PHE A 107 -4.96 8.06 -7.47
CA PHE A 107 -3.76 8.13 -6.61
C PHE A 107 -3.11 9.51 -6.76
N SER A 108 -2.86 10.20 -5.65
CA SER A 108 -2.10 11.44 -5.65
C SER A 108 -0.64 11.18 -6.03
N LYS A 109 -0.06 12.07 -6.85
CA LYS A 109 1.34 11.95 -7.28
C LYS A 109 2.27 12.46 -6.18
N PRO A 110 3.14 11.61 -5.60
CA PRO A 110 4.11 12.02 -4.61
C PRO A 110 5.33 12.68 -5.27
N THR A 111 6.09 13.45 -4.50
CA THR A 111 7.42 13.92 -4.91
C THR A 111 8.45 12.78 -4.87
N LYS A 112 8.32 11.88 -3.90
CA LYS A 112 9.09 10.63 -3.80
C LYS A 112 8.18 9.52 -3.29
N ALA A 113 8.38 8.31 -3.76
CA ALA A 113 7.73 7.14 -3.19
C ALA A 113 8.55 5.89 -3.44
N ASN A 114 8.43 4.94 -2.51
CA ASN A 114 8.99 3.60 -2.68
C ASN A 114 8.11 2.57 -1.97
N TYR A 115 8.14 1.34 -2.48
CA TYR A 115 7.51 0.19 -1.87
C TYR A 115 8.52 -0.92 -1.66
N VAL A 116 8.65 -1.40 -0.43
CA VAL A 116 9.54 -2.51 -0.08
C VAL A 116 8.73 -3.59 0.63
N LYS A 117 8.91 -4.83 0.20
CA LYS A 117 8.21 -6.00 0.72
C LYS A 117 9.19 -7.07 1.16
N PHE A 118 8.92 -7.65 2.34
CA PHE A 118 9.49 -8.93 2.76
C PHE A 118 8.46 -10.03 2.40
N PRO A 119 8.67 -10.77 1.30
CA PRO A 119 7.67 -11.72 0.80
C PRO A 119 7.73 -13.04 1.56
N ASN A 120 6.58 -13.70 1.70
CA ASN A 120 6.54 -15.11 2.02
C ASN A 120 7.14 -15.91 0.83
N PRO A 121 8.13 -16.80 1.07
CA PRO A 121 8.79 -17.51 -0.01
C PRO A 121 7.88 -18.38 -0.88
N ALA A 122 6.83 -18.93 -0.31
CA ALA A 122 5.90 -19.84 -1.01
C ALA A 122 4.81 -19.06 -1.77
N SER A 123 4.07 -18.18 -1.09
CA SER A 123 2.91 -17.49 -1.65
C SER A 123 3.25 -16.16 -2.33
N ARG A 124 4.41 -15.56 -2.01
CA ARG A 124 4.84 -14.21 -2.37
C ARG A 124 3.95 -13.08 -1.81
N TYR A 125 3.01 -13.40 -0.93
CA TYR A 125 2.31 -12.40 -0.14
C TYR A 125 3.27 -11.63 0.76
N ALA A 126 2.90 -10.41 1.13
CA ALA A 126 3.70 -9.64 2.06
C ALA A 126 3.60 -10.24 3.47
N MET A 127 4.71 -10.76 4.02
CA MET A 127 4.81 -10.94 5.47
C MET A 127 4.83 -9.57 6.15
N VAL A 128 5.56 -8.63 5.57
CA VAL A 128 5.48 -7.19 5.82
C VAL A 128 5.77 -6.46 4.51
N GLY A 129 4.91 -5.51 4.14
CA GLY A 129 5.14 -4.59 3.04
C GLY A 129 4.99 -3.15 3.54
N VAL A 130 5.87 -2.27 3.13
CA VAL A 130 5.82 -0.86 3.52
C VAL A 130 5.84 0.02 2.28
N PHE A 131 4.87 0.90 2.18
CA PHE A 131 4.83 1.96 1.18
C PHE A 131 5.13 3.30 1.86
N VAL A 132 6.18 3.97 1.42
CA VAL A 132 6.52 5.33 1.86
C VAL A 132 6.26 6.29 0.72
N ALA A 133 5.55 7.39 0.98
CA ALA A 133 5.29 8.44 0.02
C ALA A 133 5.50 9.82 0.64
N GLN A 134 6.20 10.71 -0.08
CA GLN A 134 6.47 12.08 0.35
C GLN A 134 5.72 13.07 -0.55
N PHE A 135 5.06 14.04 0.07
CA PHE A 135 4.33 15.14 -0.57
C PHE A 135 4.82 16.47 0.02
N GLY A 136 5.84 17.08 -0.58
CA GLY A 136 6.51 18.22 0.05
C GLY A 136 7.11 17.82 1.41
N ASP A 137 6.62 18.43 2.48
CA ASP A 137 7.08 18.17 3.86
C ASP A 137 6.32 17.02 4.54
N GLU A 138 5.18 16.60 4.00
CA GLU A 138 4.40 15.49 4.54
C GLU A 138 4.91 14.15 4.04
N VAL A 139 5.11 13.20 4.96
CA VAL A 139 5.44 11.82 4.62
C VAL A 139 4.33 10.89 5.13
N ARG A 140 3.94 9.93 4.32
CA ARG A 140 3.05 8.84 4.70
C ARG A 140 3.78 7.50 4.67
N VAL A 141 3.54 6.69 5.69
CA VAL A 141 4.09 5.34 5.85
C VAL A 141 2.93 4.38 6.08
N ALA A 142 2.62 3.57 5.09
CA ALA A 142 1.56 2.58 5.19
C ALA A 142 2.14 1.16 5.19
N VAL A 143 1.67 0.35 6.13
CA VAL A 143 2.14 -1.01 6.40
C VAL A 143 1.05 -2.01 6.06
N THR A 144 1.40 -3.04 5.30
CA THR A 144 0.55 -4.20 5.03
C THR A 144 1.25 -5.49 5.48
N GLY A 145 0.51 -6.54 5.68
CA GLY A 145 1.03 -7.86 6.07
C GLY A 145 1.31 -8.03 7.55
N ALA A 146 1.15 -7.00 8.37
CA ALA A 146 1.58 -7.04 9.77
C ALA A 146 0.47 -6.80 10.80
N GLY A 147 -0.48 -5.91 10.53
CA GLY A 147 -1.50 -5.53 11.50
C GLY A 147 -2.64 -6.54 11.61
N GLU A 148 -3.10 -6.84 12.84
CA GLU A 148 -4.28 -7.68 13.09
C GLU A 148 -5.56 -7.06 12.49
N GLY A 149 -5.65 -5.74 12.43
CA GLY A 149 -6.74 -5.00 11.78
C GLY A 149 -6.59 -4.83 10.27
N GLY A 150 -5.54 -5.39 9.65
CA GLY A 150 -5.22 -5.20 8.24
C GLY A 150 -4.19 -4.11 7.99
N VAL A 151 -4.32 -3.38 6.87
CA VAL A 151 -3.41 -2.29 6.51
C VAL A 151 -3.56 -1.10 7.45
N PHE A 152 -2.46 -0.43 7.79
CA PHE A 152 -2.47 0.74 8.66
C PHE A 152 -1.36 1.74 8.32
N ARG A 153 -1.51 2.99 8.78
CA ARG A 153 -0.48 4.04 8.72
C ARG A 153 0.30 4.09 10.03
N HIS A 154 1.62 4.22 9.94
CA HIS A 154 2.49 4.31 11.12
C HIS A 154 2.85 5.77 11.43
N GLN A 155 2.00 6.43 12.22
CA GLN A 155 2.04 7.89 12.48
C GLN A 155 3.38 8.37 13.05
N GLU A 156 4.02 7.62 13.96
CA GLU A 156 5.31 8.00 14.53
C GLU A 156 6.41 8.05 13.47
N MET A 157 6.47 7.03 12.58
CA MET A 157 7.41 7.05 11.45
C MET A 157 7.13 8.20 10.48
N GLU A 158 5.85 8.49 10.21
CA GLU A 158 5.44 9.63 9.38
C GLU A 158 5.94 10.95 9.96
N SER A 159 5.76 11.16 11.26
CA SER A 159 6.22 12.37 11.96
C SER A 159 7.75 12.52 11.92
N VAL A 160 8.47 11.44 12.19
CA VAL A 160 9.94 11.44 12.16
C VAL A 160 10.46 11.71 10.75
N LEU A 161 9.91 11.02 9.73
CA LEU A 161 10.33 11.19 8.34
C LEU A 161 9.90 12.53 7.74
N SER A 162 8.80 13.11 8.18
CA SER A 162 8.39 14.47 7.78
C SER A 162 9.36 15.53 8.30
N SER A 163 9.95 15.29 9.46
CA SER A 163 10.97 16.18 10.05
C SER A 163 12.34 15.96 9.42
N ASN A 164 12.69 14.72 9.13
CA ASN A 164 13.98 14.35 8.51
C ASN A 164 13.82 13.08 7.66
N PHE A 165 13.73 13.25 6.34
CA PHE A 165 13.57 12.14 5.40
C PHE A 165 14.89 11.37 5.22
N SER A 166 15.23 10.56 6.22
CA SER A 166 16.46 9.75 6.28
C SER A 166 16.20 8.42 6.98
N ALA A 167 16.80 7.34 6.48
CA ALA A 167 16.73 6.03 7.12
C ALA A 167 17.30 6.06 8.55
N ASP A 168 18.33 6.89 8.80
CA ASP A 168 18.94 7.03 10.12
C ASP A 168 18.00 7.63 11.17
N SER A 169 17.08 8.51 10.75
CA SER A 169 16.09 9.12 11.65
C SER A 169 15.16 8.07 12.29
N LEU A 170 14.95 6.94 11.65
CA LEU A 170 14.12 5.85 12.14
C LEU A 170 14.82 5.00 13.23
N SER A 171 16.08 5.25 13.53
CA SER A 171 16.83 4.45 14.52
C SER A 171 16.22 4.53 15.91
N SER A 172 15.69 5.68 16.29
CA SER A 172 15.04 5.94 17.59
C SER A 172 13.59 5.45 17.68
N VAL A 173 12.93 5.17 16.55
CA VAL A 173 11.54 4.69 16.54
C VAL A 173 11.49 3.27 17.05
N ASN A 174 10.65 3.02 18.04
CA ASN A 174 10.36 1.69 18.54
C ASN A 174 8.99 1.24 18.05
N ILE A 175 8.92 0.08 17.39
CA ILE A 175 7.66 -0.48 16.91
C ILE A 175 7.13 -1.41 17.98
N ASP A 176 5.97 -1.07 18.52
CA ASP A 176 5.27 -1.97 19.44
C ASP A 176 4.78 -3.21 18.67
N SER A 177 4.90 -4.38 19.30
CA SER A 177 4.36 -5.62 18.74
C SER A 177 2.87 -5.82 19.04
N ASP A 178 2.29 -5.02 19.93
CA ASP A 178 0.86 -5.07 20.24
C ASP A 178 0.03 -4.73 18.99
N GLY A 179 -0.99 -5.54 18.71
CA GLY A 179 -1.84 -5.41 17.51
C GLY A 179 -1.17 -5.87 16.21
N LEU A 180 0.01 -6.51 16.29
CA LEU A 180 0.62 -7.17 15.15
C LEU A 180 0.33 -8.67 15.14
N MET A 181 0.11 -9.21 13.95
CA MET A 181 -0.15 -10.63 13.73
C MET A 181 1.02 -11.51 14.20
N SER A 182 0.68 -12.62 14.86
CA SER A 182 1.61 -13.71 15.15
C SER A 182 1.05 -15.02 14.60
N ASP A 183 1.81 -15.69 13.72
CA ASP A 183 1.40 -16.91 13.06
C ASP A 183 2.60 -17.88 12.88
N LEU A 184 2.38 -18.98 12.16
CA LEU A 184 3.42 -19.98 11.88
C LEU A 184 4.59 -19.43 11.03
N HIS A 185 4.44 -18.27 10.38
CA HIS A 185 5.46 -17.68 9.51
C HIS A 185 6.32 -16.64 10.21
N ALA A 186 5.73 -15.87 11.15
CA ALA A 186 6.42 -14.80 11.86
C ALA A 186 5.72 -14.44 13.18
N SER A 187 6.49 -14.20 14.23
CA SER A 187 5.98 -13.61 15.46
C SER A 187 5.69 -12.11 15.29
N ALA A 188 4.91 -11.52 16.18
CA ALA A 188 4.61 -10.10 16.21
C ALA A 188 5.89 -9.25 16.34
N GLU A 189 6.84 -9.66 17.20
CA GLU A 189 8.13 -8.98 17.39
C GLU A 189 8.98 -9.01 16.11
N TYR A 190 8.95 -10.13 15.38
CA TYR A 190 9.67 -10.24 14.11
C TYR A 190 9.04 -9.32 13.06
N ARG A 191 7.70 -9.24 13.00
CA ARG A 191 7.00 -8.30 12.12
C ARG A 191 7.30 -6.84 12.48
N ALA A 192 7.34 -6.50 13.78
CA ALA A 192 7.76 -5.17 14.25
C ALA A 192 9.16 -4.80 13.75
N ASN A 193 10.13 -5.71 13.88
CA ASN A 193 11.46 -5.51 13.32
C ASN A 193 11.44 -5.35 11.79
N LEU A 194 10.67 -6.17 11.07
CA LEU A 194 10.54 -6.07 9.62
C LEU A 194 9.91 -4.74 9.18
N ILE A 195 8.91 -4.22 9.89
CA ILE A 195 8.33 -2.90 9.60
C ILE A 195 9.42 -1.84 9.60
N LYS A 196 10.25 -1.80 10.65
CA LYS A 196 11.35 -0.84 10.77
C LYS A 196 12.36 -0.98 9.63
N GLU A 197 12.81 -2.20 9.36
CA GLU A 197 13.81 -2.46 8.33
C GLU A 197 13.30 -2.22 6.91
N MET A 198 12.05 -2.58 6.61
CA MET A 198 11.46 -2.31 5.30
C MET A 198 11.22 -0.81 5.10
N THR A 199 10.84 -0.07 6.16
CA THR A 199 10.70 1.39 6.08
C THR A 199 12.06 2.04 5.82
N LYS A 200 13.13 1.66 6.51
CA LYS A 200 14.48 2.17 6.24
C LYS A 200 14.91 1.96 4.79
N ARG A 201 14.61 0.77 4.23
CA ARG A 201 14.92 0.46 2.82
C ARG A 201 14.03 1.22 1.83
N ALA A 202 12.85 1.65 2.25
CA ALA A 202 11.94 2.44 1.41
C ALA A 202 12.32 3.93 1.38
N VAL A 203 13.05 4.42 2.39
CA VAL A 203 13.55 5.79 2.50
C VAL A 203 14.92 5.90 1.81
N VAL A 204 14.92 5.94 0.47
CA VAL A 204 16.16 6.05 -0.34
C VAL A 204 16.07 7.23 -1.30
#